data_5325bda40bc45f20791e2523483eafe9
#
_entry.id   5325bda40bc45f20791e2523483eafe9
#
_cell.length_a   1.000
_cell.length_b   1.000
_cell.length_c   1.000
_cell.angle_alpha   90.00
_cell.angle_beta   90.00
_cell.angle_gamma   90.00
#
_symmetry.space_group_name_H-M   'P 1'
#
loop_
_entity.id
_entity.type
_entity.pdbx_description
1 polymer ?
#
loop_
_entity_poly.entity_id
_entity_poly.type
_entity_poly.pdbx_seq_one_letter_code
_entity_poly.pdbx_strand_id
1 'polypeptide(L)'
;MKNLRYICCQPAIPYYTWQVEVLINNFKKMGVNPNYIDIVCGIENGIIPENWRKLMTHYNSVRFFFYNDTRIDKGYQPSIYFNLMKQHIVARPEIQDDVLFLHDSDIIFT
;
A
#
# COMPACT_ATOMS: atom_id res chain seq x y z
N MET A 1 -12.73 -19.47 -4.64
CA MET A 1 -11.45 -19.33 -5.39
C MET A 1 -10.63 -18.22 -4.79
N LYS A 2 -9.34 -18.47 -4.57
CA LYS A 2 -8.43 -17.45 -4.04
C LYS A 2 -7.88 -16.59 -5.17
N ASN A 3 -7.84 -15.28 -4.93
CA ASN A 3 -7.28 -14.31 -5.87
C ASN A 3 -5.88 -13.91 -5.42
N LEU A 4 -5.04 -13.53 -6.36
CA LEU A 4 -3.73 -12.96 -6.04
C LEU A 4 -3.92 -11.46 -5.77
N ARG A 5 -3.54 -11.03 -4.57
CA ARG A 5 -3.62 -9.63 -4.14
C ARG A 5 -2.23 -9.06 -3.99
N TYR A 6 -2.00 -7.91 -4.60
CA TYR A 6 -0.72 -7.20 -4.53
C TYR A 6 -0.81 -6.15 -3.43
N ILE A 7 0.13 -6.20 -2.48
CA ILE A 7 0.14 -5.29 -1.34
C ILE A 7 1.52 -4.66 -1.23
N CYS A 8 1.59 -3.32 -1.24
CA CYS A 8 2.82 -2.60 -0.92
C CYS A 8 2.59 -1.72 0.29
N CYS A 9 3.58 -1.71 1.19
CA CYS A 9 3.54 -0.95 2.43
C CYS A 9 4.70 0.02 2.46
N GLN A 10 4.43 1.29 2.78
CA GLN A 10 5.45 2.33 2.85
C GLN A 10 4.97 3.46 3.76
N PRO A 11 5.88 4.28 4.29
CA PRO A 11 5.45 5.51 4.95
C PRO A 11 4.85 6.48 3.95
N ALA A 12 3.85 7.24 4.37
CA ALA A 12 3.19 8.22 3.52
C ALA A 12 4.00 9.52 3.47
N ILE A 13 5.18 9.46 2.86
CA ILE A 13 6.05 10.63 2.65
C ILE A 13 6.16 10.91 1.15
N PRO A 14 6.52 12.15 0.76
CA PRO A 14 6.54 12.53 -0.66
C PRO A 14 7.44 11.66 -1.53
N TYR A 15 8.52 11.14 -0.97
CA TYR A 15 9.48 10.30 -1.70
C TYR A 15 8.80 9.11 -2.38
N TYR A 16 7.78 8.50 -1.74
CA TYR A 16 7.17 7.29 -2.27
C TYR A 16 6.00 7.54 -3.22
N THR A 17 5.53 8.78 -3.35
CA THR A 17 4.39 9.06 -4.24
C THR A 17 4.69 8.72 -5.69
N TRP A 18 5.86 9.10 -6.19
CA TRP A 18 6.22 8.84 -7.58
C TRP A 18 6.44 7.35 -7.83
N GLN A 19 7.00 6.63 -6.85
CA GLN A 19 7.20 5.18 -6.96
C GLN A 19 5.86 4.46 -7.05
N VAL A 20 4.90 4.82 -6.21
CA VAL A 20 3.56 4.22 -6.22
C VAL A 20 2.84 4.56 -7.53
N GLU A 21 3.00 5.78 -8.04
CA GLU A 21 2.40 6.16 -9.31
C GLU A 21 2.94 5.30 -10.46
N VAL A 22 4.26 5.10 -10.52
CA VAL A 22 4.89 4.23 -11.52
C VAL A 22 4.38 2.81 -11.38
N LEU A 23 4.28 2.31 -10.15
CA LEU A 23 3.81 0.97 -9.86
C LEU A 23 2.36 0.77 -10.33
N ILE A 24 1.47 1.72 -10.04
CA ILE A 24 0.06 1.63 -10.45
C ILE A 24 -0.04 1.62 -11.97
N ASN A 25 0.71 2.46 -12.65
CA ASN A 25 0.72 2.49 -14.11
C ASN A 25 1.27 1.20 -14.70
N ASN A 26 2.28 0.59 -14.06
CA ASN A 26 2.80 -0.70 -14.45
C ASN A 26 1.74 -1.80 -14.33
N PHE A 27 1.02 -1.84 -13.21
CA PHE A 27 -0.08 -2.81 -13.01
C PHE A 27 -1.18 -2.62 -14.06
N LYS A 28 -1.52 -1.38 -14.35
CA LYS A 28 -2.53 -1.07 -15.36
C LYS A 28 -2.12 -1.60 -16.73
N LYS A 29 -0.86 -1.40 -17.10
CA LYS A 29 -0.30 -1.87 -18.36
C LYS A 29 -0.34 -3.40 -18.45
N MET A 30 -0.14 -4.07 -17.32
CA MET A 30 -0.17 -5.54 -17.25
C MET A 30 -1.57 -6.11 -17.14
N GLY A 31 -2.60 -5.28 -17.01
CA GLY A 31 -3.99 -5.74 -16.92
C GLY A 31 -4.37 -6.28 -15.55
N VAL A 32 -3.67 -5.92 -14.50
CA VAL A 32 -4.01 -6.34 -13.14
C VAL A 32 -5.29 -5.62 -12.69
N ASN A 33 -6.24 -6.38 -12.13
CA ASN A 33 -7.48 -5.82 -11.63
C ASN A 33 -7.18 -4.90 -10.43
N PRO A 34 -7.51 -3.60 -10.49
CA PRO A 34 -7.19 -2.66 -9.42
C PRO A 34 -7.86 -2.99 -8.09
N ASN A 35 -8.96 -3.76 -8.09
CA ASN A 35 -9.60 -4.21 -6.85
C ASN A 35 -8.70 -5.15 -6.03
N TYR A 36 -7.66 -5.70 -6.62
CA TYR A 36 -6.70 -6.58 -5.95
C TYR A 36 -5.34 -5.92 -5.73
N ILE A 37 -5.30 -4.58 -5.76
CA ILE A 37 -4.09 -3.81 -5.48
C ILE A 37 -4.36 -2.96 -4.24
N ASP A 38 -3.64 -3.25 -3.16
CA ASP A 38 -3.74 -2.52 -1.89
C ASP A 38 -2.46 -1.71 -1.68
N ILE A 39 -2.60 -0.40 -1.62
CA ILE A 39 -1.51 0.53 -1.30
C ILE A 39 -1.70 0.91 0.17
N VAL A 40 -0.82 0.41 1.03
CA VAL A 40 -0.94 0.53 2.49
C VAL A 40 0.14 1.47 3.00
N CYS A 41 -0.27 2.58 3.60
CA CYS A 41 0.65 3.65 3.99
C CYS A 41 0.60 3.91 5.48
N GLY A 42 1.77 4.20 6.05
CA GLY A 42 1.91 4.62 7.44
C GLY A 42 1.83 6.13 7.55
N ILE A 43 0.96 6.63 8.42
CA ILE A 43 0.79 8.05 8.69
C ILE A 43 1.06 8.35 10.16
N GLU A 44 1.15 9.65 10.47
CA GLU A 44 1.32 10.13 11.84
C GLU A 44 0.09 10.92 12.26
N ASN A 45 -0.36 10.71 13.50
CA ASN A 45 -1.45 11.46 14.12
C ASN A 45 -2.74 11.50 13.30
N GLY A 46 -3.00 10.44 12.53
CA GLY A 46 -4.20 10.35 11.71
C GLY A 46 -4.26 11.31 10.53
N ILE A 47 -3.14 11.95 10.17
CA ILE A 47 -3.10 12.97 9.11
C ILE A 47 -2.56 12.36 7.82
N ILE A 48 -3.37 12.39 6.76
CA ILE A 48 -2.95 11.97 5.43
C ILE A 48 -2.33 13.16 4.72
N PRO A 49 -1.04 13.10 4.32
CA PRO A 49 -0.40 14.20 3.58
C PRO A 49 -1.14 14.54 2.29
N GLU A 50 -1.14 15.82 1.92
CA GLU A 50 -1.92 16.30 0.79
C GLU A 50 -1.55 15.63 -0.53
N ASN A 51 -0.25 15.44 -0.79
CA ASN A 51 0.17 14.79 -2.04
C ASN A 51 -0.30 13.33 -2.12
N TRP A 52 -0.45 12.65 -1.00
CA TRP A 52 -1.03 11.31 -0.96
C TRP A 52 -2.55 11.34 -1.18
N ARG A 53 -3.23 12.37 -0.67
CA ARG A 53 -4.66 12.57 -0.96
C ARG A 53 -4.90 12.79 -2.44
N LYS A 54 -4.05 13.59 -3.09
CA LYS A 54 -4.14 13.84 -4.53
C LYS A 54 -3.90 12.57 -5.32
N LEU A 55 -2.90 11.79 -4.93
CA LEU A 55 -2.59 10.53 -5.58
C LEU A 55 -3.76 9.55 -5.47
N MET A 56 -4.34 9.42 -4.28
CA MET A 56 -5.48 8.55 -4.04
C MET A 56 -6.69 8.97 -4.88
N THR A 57 -6.94 10.25 -4.99
CA THR A 57 -8.05 10.78 -5.79
C THR A 57 -7.85 10.51 -7.27
N HIS A 58 -6.62 10.67 -7.74
CA HIS A 58 -6.28 10.46 -9.16
C HIS A 58 -6.38 8.98 -9.55
N TYR A 59 -5.96 8.08 -8.66
CA TYR A 59 -5.97 6.63 -8.90
C TYR A 59 -7.03 5.93 -8.04
N ASN A 60 -8.27 6.41 -8.12
CA ASN A 60 -9.35 5.97 -7.23
C ASN A 60 -9.84 4.55 -7.46
N SER A 61 -9.40 3.88 -8.53
CA SER A 61 -9.73 2.47 -8.78
C SER A 61 -8.86 1.51 -7.95
N VAL A 62 -7.70 1.96 -7.54
CA VAL A 62 -6.79 1.20 -6.66
C VAL A 62 -7.17 1.46 -5.21
N ARG A 63 -6.97 0.46 -4.36
CA ARG A 63 -7.36 0.57 -2.95
C ARG A 63 -6.21 1.18 -2.15
N PHE A 64 -6.46 2.34 -1.53
CA PHE A 64 -5.50 3.01 -0.64
C PHE A 64 -5.97 2.88 0.80
N PHE A 65 -5.02 2.55 1.69
CA PHE A 65 -5.28 2.43 3.12
C PHE A 65 -4.21 3.18 3.90
N PHE A 66 -4.63 3.92 4.91
CA PHE A 66 -3.72 4.72 5.75
C PHE A 66 -3.92 4.32 7.19
N TYR A 67 -2.84 3.90 7.84
CA TYR A 67 -2.83 3.53 9.25
C TYR A 67 -1.74 4.29 9.97
N ASN A 68 -1.99 4.67 11.22
CA ASN A 68 -0.94 5.28 12.04
C ASN A 68 0.21 4.30 12.22
N ASP A 69 1.45 4.80 12.08
CA ASP A 69 2.63 4.03 12.36
C ASP A 69 2.80 3.92 13.88
N THR A 70 2.47 2.76 14.42
CA THR A 70 2.47 2.52 15.86
C THR A 70 3.77 1.88 16.36
N ARG A 71 4.80 1.82 15.52
CA ARG A 71 6.09 1.25 15.93
C ARG A 71 6.72 2.09 17.03
N ILE A 72 7.30 1.42 18.03
CA ILE A 72 8.04 2.09 19.09
C ILE A 72 9.39 2.56 18.54
N ASP A 73 10.11 1.68 17.86
CA ASP A 73 11.38 2.00 17.20
C ASP A 73 11.16 2.12 15.70
N LYS A 74 11.29 3.33 15.17
CA LYS A 74 11.11 3.61 13.75
C LYS A 74 12.42 3.68 12.99
N GLY A 75 13.55 3.39 13.64
CA GLY A 75 14.86 3.41 13.01
C GLY A 75 15.10 2.31 11.99
N TYR A 76 14.43 1.17 12.15
CA TYR A 76 14.54 0.05 11.22
C TYR A 76 13.38 0.10 10.23
N GLN A 77 13.64 0.61 9.04
CA GLN A 77 12.60 0.84 8.03
C GLN A 77 11.79 -0.41 7.63
N PRO A 78 12.41 -1.58 7.43
CA PRO A 78 11.62 -2.77 7.05
C PRO A 78 10.57 -3.17 8.07
N SER A 79 10.69 -2.77 9.34
CA SER A 79 9.69 -3.11 10.36
C SER A 79 8.32 -2.47 10.09
N ILE A 80 8.24 -1.45 9.23
CA ILE A 80 6.97 -0.82 8.89
C ILE A 80 6.03 -1.80 8.18
N TYR A 81 6.57 -2.74 7.39
CA TYR A 81 5.76 -3.76 6.73
C TYR A 81 4.95 -4.58 7.71
N PHE A 82 5.63 -5.09 8.74
CA PHE A 82 4.95 -5.90 9.77
C PHE A 82 3.91 -5.09 10.53
N ASN A 83 4.25 -3.85 10.88
CA ASN A 83 3.32 -2.97 11.60
C ASN A 83 2.07 -2.70 10.77
N LEU A 84 2.24 -2.29 9.52
CA LEU A 84 1.12 -1.95 8.65
C LEU A 84 0.32 -3.17 8.25
N MET A 85 0.97 -4.29 7.93
CA MET A 85 0.27 -5.52 7.55
C MET A 85 -0.56 -6.08 8.70
N LYS A 86 -0.04 -6.03 9.91
CA LYS A 86 -0.79 -6.45 11.08
C LYS A 86 -2.08 -5.64 11.24
N GLN A 87 -1.98 -4.31 11.10
CA GLN A 87 -3.14 -3.44 11.18
C GLN A 87 -4.10 -3.68 10.01
N HIS A 88 -3.56 -3.87 8.81
CA HIS A 88 -4.36 -4.06 7.60
C HIS A 88 -5.18 -5.36 7.66
N ILE A 89 -4.57 -6.45 8.08
CA ILE A 89 -5.27 -7.74 8.19
C ILE A 89 -6.40 -7.65 9.23
N VAL A 90 -6.19 -6.94 10.33
CA VAL A 90 -7.21 -6.75 11.35
C VAL A 90 -8.36 -5.87 10.82
N ALA A 91 -8.04 -4.81 10.10
CA ALA A 91 -9.03 -3.88 9.56
C ALA A 91 -9.79 -4.46 8.37
N ARG A 92 -9.15 -5.33 7.58
CA ARG A 92 -9.70 -5.90 6.35
C ARG A 92 -9.52 -7.42 6.34
N PRO A 93 -10.23 -8.15 7.22
CA PRO A 93 -10.01 -9.60 7.36
C PRO A 93 -10.37 -10.40 6.11
N GLU A 94 -11.16 -9.85 5.21
CA GLU A 94 -11.55 -10.52 3.97
C GLU A 94 -10.36 -10.83 3.06
N ILE A 95 -9.25 -10.10 3.19
CA ILE A 95 -8.07 -10.34 2.36
C ILE A 95 -7.35 -11.63 2.73
N GLN A 96 -7.62 -12.19 3.91
CA GLN A 96 -6.99 -13.44 4.36
C GLN A 96 -7.34 -14.62 3.46
N ASP A 97 -8.45 -14.54 2.73
CA ASP A 97 -8.86 -15.58 1.78
C ASP A 97 -8.10 -15.50 0.46
N ASP A 98 -7.36 -14.42 0.24
CA ASP A 98 -6.57 -14.23 -0.99
C ASP A 98 -5.14 -14.76 -0.79
N VAL A 99 -4.47 -15.00 -1.92
CA VAL A 99 -3.01 -15.20 -1.92
C VAL A 99 -2.37 -13.82 -1.90
N LEU A 100 -1.61 -13.51 -0.87
CA LEU A 100 -1.04 -12.17 -0.67
C LEU A 100 0.39 -12.12 -1.20
N PHE A 101 0.65 -11.16 -2.08
CA PHE A 101 1.99 -10.86 -2.57
C PHE A 101 2.42 -9.50 -2.04
N LEU A 102 3.33 -9.52 -1.05
CA LEU A 102 3.89 -8.30 -0.47
C LEU A 102 5.14 -7.90 -1.26
N HIS A 103 5.20 -6.63 -1.66
CA HIS A 103 6.32 -6.14 -2.46
C HIS A 103 6.60 -4.68 -2.15
N ASP A 104 7.78 -4.21 -2.54
CA ASP A 104 8.16 -2.81 -2.41
C ASP A 104 7.50 -1.96 -3.49
N SER A 105 7.42 -0.65 -3.24
CA SER A 105 6.83 0.28 -4.20
C SER A 105 7.73 0.57 -5.41
N ASP A 106 9.00 0.21 -5.33
CA ASP A 106 9.98 0.42 -6.41
C ASP A 106 10.16 -0.78 -7.33
N ILE A 107 9.34 -1.82 -7.18
CA ILE A 107 9.39 -3.00 -8.04
C ILE A 107 8.61 -2.75 -9.34
N ILE A 108 9.12 -3.28 -10.45
CA ILE A 108 8.44 -3.22 -11.74
C ILE A 108 8.20 -4.66 -12.22
N PHE A 109 6.95 -4.94 -12.53
CA PHE A 109 6.54 -6.25 -13.05
C PHE A 109 6.61 -6.24 -14.57
N THR A 110 7.15 -7.30 -15.14
CA THR A 110 7.27 -7.44 -16.60
C THR A 110 6.57 -8.69 -17.09
#